data_90afa78784fb1f4ffca483415b9beded
#
_entry.id   90afa78784fb1f4ffca483415b9beded
#
_cell.length_a   1.000
_cell.length_b   1.000
_cell.length_c   1.000
_cell.angle_alpha   90.00
_cell.angle_beta   90.00
_cell.angle_gamma   90.00
#
_symmetry.space_group_name_H-M   'P 1'
#
loop_
_entity.id
_entity.type
_entity.pdbx_description
1 polymer ?
#
loop_
_entity_poly.entity_id
_entity_poly.type
_entity_poly.pdbx_seq_one_letter_code
_entity_poly.pdbx_strand_id
1 'polypeptide(L)'
;MKINDNKSEKFWIIFSIVTFAFLLRAAAAVGFFSTFDTYWYRNWAVDLPNGLFSVYKRADLIQLDYPPLYLILLYPIGLVYKVTGTEINDYAQMALLKFWPVVFDVLTVIAIYLLLRRKNQNIALLCSGLWAVNPSAVFNSSFWGQTDSVMVFFLLLAFFYLYEQRFITASVLFAVAGLIKYQSLFFTPVFLLYIWFKKKDIKIFLKSVLAAAVTVAVVFLPFMIGSGNPLLFFDVYFGGAGTYKYCTLNACNTYALLGLNWKPDSGGYGIIGLVTVAIALVFIFIIFKKSRHLCPFAGGLLIMQCIFMFATRMHERYQFAVLIFALLCYAVNRNTAFLGVFSGLSIITFLNQALLLFMWHSPENPIFNYYDQMLMIISFLNIILFFYSSKITVKLFLTDKEETTENVPSVQ
;
A
#
# COMPACT_ATOMS: atom_id res chain seq x y z
N MET A 1 3.98 44.32 -1.73
CA MET A 1 4.96 43.57 -2.54
C MET A 1 5.43 42.25 -1.91
N LYS A 2 5.54 42.12 -0.57
CA LYS A 2 6.00 40.88 0.10
C LYS A 2 5.09 39.63 0.06
N ILE A 3 3.81 39.74 -0.30
CA ILE A 3 2.88 38.60 -0.28
C ILE A 3 2.96 37.74 -1.56
N ASN A 4 3.39 38.32 -2.68
CA ASN A 4 3.53 37.60 -3.95
C ASN A 4 4.80 36.73 -4.03
N ASP A 5 5.89 37.16 -3.41
CA ASP A 5 7.16 36.42 -3.44
C ASP A 5 7.08 35.05 -2.78
N ASN A 6 6.34 34.94 -1.66
CA ASN A 6 6.18 33.69 -0.91
C ASN A 6 5.34 32.61 -1.65
N LYS A 7 4.38 33.01 -2.51
CA LYS A 7 3.60 32.03 -3.30
C LYS A 7 4.40 31.50 -4.49
N SER A 8 5.17 32.37 -5.15
CA SER A 8 6.02 31.98 -6.26
C SER A 8 7.14 31.04 -5.78
N GLU A 9 7.81 31.35 -4.67
CA GLU A 9 8.86 30.53 -4.08
C GLU A 9 8.34 29.12 -3.77
N LYS A 10 7.21 28.99 -3.09
CA LYS A 10 6.61 27.69 -2.75
C LYS A 10 6.14 26.89 -3.96
N PHE A 11 5.72 27.57 -5.02
CA PHE A 11 5.41 26.91 -6.30
C PHE A 11 6.69 26.28 -6.90
N TRP A 12 7.80 27.01 -6.93
CA TRP A 12 9.05 26.46 -7.46
C TRP A 12 9.62 25.34 -6.59
N ILE A 13 9.44 25.40 -5.26
CA ILE A 13 9.85 24.29 -4.37
C ILE A 13 9.07 23.02 -4.71
N ILE A 14 7.73 23.08 -4.78
CA ILE A 14 6.94 21.86 -5.09
C ILE A 14 7.21 21.37 -6.52
N PHE A 15 7.39 22.29 -7.47
CA PHE A 15 7.76 21.93 -8.84
C PHE A 15 9.09 21.17 -8.87
N SER A 16 10.11 21.66 -8.14
CA SER A 16 11.41 21.01 -8.02
C SER A 16 11.31 19.64 -7.35
N ILE A 17 10.51 19.50 -6.28
CA ILE A 17 10.26 18.23 -5.60
C ILE A 17 9.62 17.20 -6.57
N VAL A 18 8.61 17.60 -7.32
CA VAL A 18 7.90 16.72 -8.27
C VAL A 18 8.81 16.34 -9.43
N THR A 19 9.54 17.31 -9.99
CA THR A 19 10.51 17.05 -11.08
C THR A 19 11.59 16.09 -10.62
N PHE A 20 12.17 16.33 -9.44
CA PHE A 20 13.17 15.43 -8.87
C PHE A 20 12.61 14.04 -8.63
N ALA A 21 11.41 13.93 -8.03
CA ALA A 21 10.74 12.66 -7.81
C ALA A 21 10.52 11.88 -9.11
N PHE A 22 10.11 12.55 -10.16
CA PHE A 22 9.93 11.95 -11.50
C PHE A 22 11.26 11.48 -12.10
N LEU A 23 12.28 12.35 -12.13
CA LEU A 23 13.58 12.01 -12.73
C LEU A 23 14.26 10.84 -11.99
N LEU A 24 14.19 10.84 -10.65
CA LEU A 24 14.74 9.76 -9.82
C LEU A 24 14.07 8.41 -10.17
N ARG A 25 12.73 8.41 -10.27
CA ARG A 25 11.96 7.20 -10.56
C ARG A 25 12.12 6.74 -12.01
N ALA A 26 12.16 7.66 -12.95
CA ALA A 26 12.38 7.35 -14.36
C ALA A 26 13.77 6.72 -14.57
N ALA A 27 14.81 7.33 -13.99
CA ALA A 27 16.18 6.78 -14.05
C ALA A 27 16.24 5.37 -13.43
N ALA A 28 15.62 5.16 -12.25
CA ALA A 28 15.58 3.87 -11.59
C ALA A 28 14.80 2.82 -12.41
N ALA A 29 13.69 3.21 -13.04
CA ALA A 29 12.85 2.30 -13.83
C ALA A 29 13.55 1.79 -15.08
N VAL A 30 14.35 2.64 -15.74
CA VAL A 30 15.11 2.27 -16.93
C VAL A 30 16.42 1.55 -16.56
N GLY A 31 17.06 1.97 -15.47
CA GLY A 31 18.38 1.45 -15.05
C GLY A 31 18.34 0.08 -14.39
N PHE A 32 17.21 -0.41 -13.97
CA PHE A 32 17.08 -1.68 -13.26
C PHE A 32 16.06 -2.61 -13.92
N PHE A 33 16.48 -3.85 -14.14
CA PHE A 33 15.66 -4.93 -14.67
C PHE A 33 15.33 -5.92 -13.56
N SER A 34 14.03 -6.14 -13.29
CA SER A 34 13.56 -7.18 -12.36
C SER A 34 12.83 -8.28 -13.14
N THR A 35 13.13 -9.52 -12.83
CA THR A 35 12.49 -10.69 -13.45
C THR A 35 11.37 -11.29 -12.61
N PHE A 36 11.13 -10.79 -11.38
CA PHE A 36 10.06 -11.31 -10.50
C PHE A 36 8.66 -10.97 -11.03
N ASP A 37 7.83 -10.28 -10.27
CA ASP A 37 6.44 -10.01 -10.65
C ASP A 37 6.28 -9.32 -12.01
N THR A 38 7.29 -8.56 -12.47
CA THR A 38 7.29 -7.93 -13.80
C THR A 38 7.23 -8.94 -14.95
N TYR A 39 7.73 -10.17 -14.77
CA TYR A 39 7.55 -11.25 -15.73
C TYR A 39 6.07 -11.61 -15.90
N TRP A 40 5.33 -11.72 -14.79
CA TRP A 40 3.89 -12.01 -14.82
C TRP A 40 3.08 -10.85 -15.40
N TYR A 41 3.39 -9.61 -15.00
CA TYR A 41 2.75 -8.41 -15.55
C TYR A 41 2.95 -8.30 -17.06
N ARG A 42 4.13 -8.66 -17.55
CA ARG A 42 4.40 -8.72 -18.99
C ARG A 42 3.53 -9.78 -19.67
N ASN A 43 3.45 -10.99 -19.15
CA ASN A 43 2.62 -12.05 -19.71
C ASN A 43 1.15 -11.63 -19.78
N TRP A 44 0.65 -10.99 -18.74
CA TRP A 44 -0.71 -10.44 -18.75
C TRP A 44 -0.87 -9.34 -19.78
N ALA A 45 0.07 -8.37 -19.84
CA ALA A 45 0.02 -7.30 -20.83
C ALA A 45 0.01 -7.83 -22.27
N VAL A 46 0.82 -8.85 -22.59
CA VAL A 46 0.87 -9.50 -23.90
C VAL A 46 -0.44 -10.19 -24.27
N ASP A 47 -1.12 -10.81 -23.29
CA ASP A 47 -2.39 -11.52 -23.53
C ASP A 47 -3.61 -10.60 -23.65
N LEU A 48 -3.61 -9.46 -22.95
CA LEU A 48 -4.77 -8.55 -22.87
C LEU A 48 -5.32 -8.09 -24.24
N PRO A 49 -4.52 -7.80 -25.29
CA PRO A 49 -5.02 -7.47 -26.62
C PRO A 49 -5.80 -8.58 -27.33
N ASN A 50 -5.74 -9.82 -26.85
CA ASN A 50 -6.53 -10.95 -27.35
C ASN A 50 -7.98 -10.95 -26.81
N GLY A 51 -8.29 -10.06 -25.88
CA GLY A 51 -9.62 -9.84 -25.34
C GLY A 51 -9.56 -9.44 -23.87
N LEU A 52 -9.59 -8.12 -23.60
CA LEU A 52 -9.53 -7.55 -22.26
C LEU A 52 -10.58 -8.15 -21.30
N PHE A 53 -11.84 -8.12 -21.70
CA PHE A 53 -12.93 -8.57 -20.83
C PHE A 53 -13.04 -10.08 -20.70
N SER A 54 -12.45 -10.83 -21.63
CA SER A 54 -12.41 -12.30 -21.60
C SER A 54 -11.12 -12.88 -21.03
N VAL A 55 -10.20 -12.04 -20.54
CA VAL A 55 -8.87 -12.46 -20.07
C VAL A 55 -8.94 -13.54 -18.98
N TYR A 56 -9.93 -13.48 -18.09
CA TYR A 56 -10.09 -14.48 -17.02
C TYR A 56 -10.46 -15.89 -17.51
N LYS A 57 -10.87 -16.07 -18.77
CA LYS A 57 -10.98 -17.41 -19.38
C LYS A 57 -9.63 -18.11 -19.51
N ARG A 58 -8.56 -17.30 -19.51
CA ARG A 58 -7.16 -17.75 -19.69
C ARG A 58 -6.32 -17.57 -18.43
N ALA A 59 -7.00 -17.24 -17.29
CA ALA A 59 -6.31 -16.92 -16.04
C ALA A 59 -5.30 -18.01 -15.62
N ASP A 60 -5.68 -19.28 -15.70
CA ASP A 60 -4.80 -20.40 -15.35
C ASP A 60 -3.58 -20.49 -16.26
N LEU A 61 -3.73 -20.19 -17.56
CA LEU A 61 -2.65 -20.26 -18.55
C LEU A 61 -1.58 -19.16 -18.32
N ILE A 62 -2.01 -17.99 -17.86
CA ILE A 62 -1.13 -16.82 -17.63
C ILE A 62 -0.89 -16.54 -16.14
N GLN A 63 -1.38 -17.43 -15.26
CA GLN A 63 -1.31 -17.30 -13.79
C GLN A 63 -1.80 -15.92 -13.32
N LEU A 64 -2.99 -15.52 -13.78
CA LEU A 64 -3.61 -14.24 -13.47
C LEU A 64 -4.38 -14.32 -12.15
N ASP A 65 -3.90 -13.62 -11.14
CA ASP A 65 -4.45 -13.56 -9.80
C ASP A 65 -4.83 -12.13 -9.33
N TYR A 66 -4.78 -11.15 -10.24
CA TYR A 66 -5.06 -9.74 -9.92
C TYR A 66 -6.50 -9.33 -10.21
N PRO A 67 -7.04 -8.34 -9.43
CA PRO A 67 -8.33 -7.73 -9.71
C PRO A 67 -8.34 -6.94 -11.04
N PRO A 68 -9.53 -6.71 -11.64
CA PRO A 68 -9.64 -6.27 -13.03
C PRO A 68 -9.14 -4.86 -13.33
N LEU A 69 -9.11 -3.94 -12.35
CA LEU A 69 -8.76 -2.55 -12.65
C LEU A 69 -7.28 -2.38 -13.00
N TYR A 70 -6.40 -3.20 -12.44
CA TYR A 70 -4.99 -3.19 -12.85
C TYR A 70 -4.82 -3.68 -14.30
N LEU A 71 -5.64 -4.65 -14.74
CA LEU A 71 -5.61 -5.13 -16.13
C LEU A 71 -6.04 -4.06 -17.13
N ILE A 72 -6.99 -3.19 -16.74
CA ILE A 72 -7.36 -2.02 -17.55
C ILE A 72 -6.17 -1.07 -17.70
N LEU A 73 -5.37 -0.88 -16.65
CA LEU A 73 -4.14 -0.08 -16.73
C LEU A 73 -3.06 -0.75 -17.58
N LEU A 74 -2.94 -2.07 -17.55
CA LEU A 74 -1.98 -2.81 -18.38
C LEU A 74 -2.37 -2.89 -19.86
N TYR A 75 -3.65 -2.78 -20.19
CA TYR A 75 -4.15 -2.94 -21.56
C TYR A 75 -3.48 -2.01 -22.58
N PRO A 76 -3.31 -0.70 -22.33
CA PRO A 76 -2.57 0.18 -23.26
C PRO A 76 -1.12 -0.28 -23.48
N ILE A 77 -0.46 -0.79 -22.44
CA ILE A 77 0.90 -1.34 -22.55
C ILE A 77 0.89 -2.57 -23.45
N GLY A 78 -0.10 -3.44 -23.29
CA GLY A 78 -0.31 -4.60 -24.15
C GLY A 78 -0.52 -4.24 -25.62
N LEU A 79 -1.26 -3.16 -25.89
CA LEU A 79 -1.41 -2.66 -27.29
C LEU A 79 -0.09 -2.17 -27.87
N VAL A 80 0.75 -1.50 -27.07
CA VAL A 80 2.12 -1.12 -27.52
C VAL A 80 2.91 -2.37 -27.85
N TYR A 81 2.91 -3.38 -26.98
CA TYR A 81 3.62 -4.64 -27.23
C TYR A 81 3.14 -5.37 -28.49
N LYS A 82 1.84 -5.34 -28.77
CA LYS A 82 1.27 -5.95 -29.98
C LYS A 82 1.81 -5.30 -31.26
N VAL A 83 2.10 -4.00 -31.22
CA VAL A 83 2.59 -3.24 -32.38
C VAL A 83 4.11 -3.34 -32.52
N THR A 84 4.84 -3.27 -31.42
CA THR A 84 6.32 -3.19 -31.42
C THR A 84 7.01 -4.56 -31.35
N GLY A 85 6.25 -5.64 -31.10
CA GLY A 85 6.81 -6.93 -30.73
C GLY A 85 7.22 -6.97 -29.26
N THR A 86 7.56 -8.17 -28.74
CA THR A 86 7.94 -8.33 -27.34
C THR A 86 9.18 -9.20 -27.20
N GLU A 87 10.22 -8.66 -26.55
CA GLU A 87 11.39 -9.41 -26.14
C GLU A 87 11.55 -9.35 -24.62
N ILE A 88 11.81 -10.51 -23.98
CA ILE A 88 11.90 -10.61 -22.51
C ILE A 88 13.05 -9.76 -21.96
N ASN A 89 14.14 -9.64 -22.71
CA ASN A 89 15.35 -8.94 -22.28
C ASN A 89 15.40 -7.46 -22.76
N ASP A 90 14.32 -6.94 -23.31
CA ASP A 90 14.26 -5.55 -23.73
C ASP A 90 14.00 -4.63 -22.51
N TYR A 91 15.02 -3.86 -22.11
CA TYR A 91 14.96 -2.91 -21.01
C TYR A 91 13.89 -1.86 -21.20
N ALA A 92 13.65 -1.36 -22.44
CA ALA A 92 12.64 -0.37 -22.74
C ALA A 92 11.23 -0.92 -22.52
N GLN A 93 10.99 -2.15 -22.95
CA GLN A 93 9.70 -2.83 -22.74
C GLN A 93 9.45 -3.14 -21.28
N MET A 94 10.47 -3.57 -20.53
CA MET A 94 10.35 -3.80 -19.09
C MET A 94 10.19 -2.49 -18.32
N ALA A 95 10.82 -1.41 -18.74
CA ALA A 95 10.60 -0.08 -18.17
C ALA A 95 9.17 0.41 -18.41
N LEU A 96 8.56 0.08 -19.56
CA LEU A 96 7.18 0.43 -19.87
C LEU A 96 6.17 -0.21 -18.91
N LEU A 97 6.41 -1.42 -18.42
CA LEU A 97 5.57 -2.06 -17.40
C LEU A 97 5.54 -1.27 -16.08
N LYS A 98 6.62 -0.54 -15.78
CA LYS A 98 6.74 0.29 -14.59
C LYS A 98 6.10 1.68 -14.74
N PHE A 99 5.56 2.00 -15.92
CA PHE A 99 4.98 3.31 -16.21
C PHE A 99 3.90 3.69 -15.18
N TRP A 100 2.90 2.84 -14.95
CA TRP A 100 1.84 3.15 -14.01
C TRP A 100 2.30 3.21 -12.56
N PRO A 101 3.08 2.26 -12.02
CA PRO A 101 3.69 2.40 -10.71
C PRO A 101 4.44 3.72 -10.51
N VAL A 102 5.27 4.12 -11.47
CA VAL A 102 6.03 5.39 -11.43
C VAL A 102 5.10 6.59 -11.44
N VAL A 103 4.14 6.64 -12.39
CA VAL A 103 3.18 7.75 -12.52
C VAL A 103 2.38 7.93 -11.22
N PHE A 104 1.82 6.86 -10.67
CA PHE A 104 1.01 6.95 -9.46
C PHE A 104 1.84 7.27 -8.21
N ASP A 105 3.10 6.88 -8.15
CA ASP A 105 3.97 7.27 -7.05
C ASP A 105 4.33 8.77 -7.11
N VAL A 106 4.57 9.32 -8.30
CA VAL A 106 4.72 10.78 -8.49
C VAL A 106 3.40 11.52 -8.21
N LEU A 107 2.27 10.98 -8.63
CA LEU A 107 0.95 11.52 -8.29
C LEU A 107 0.70 11.49 -6.78
N THR A 108 1.25 10.52 -6.05
CA THR A 108 1.20 10.50 -4.57
C THR A 108 1.94 11.69 -3.97
N VAL A 109 3.12 12.06 -4.48
CA VAL A 109 3.85 13.28 -4.06
C VAL A 109 2.98 14.53 -4.27
N ILE A 110 2.36 14.65 -5.43
CA ILE A 110 1.47 15.78 -5.78
C ILE A 110 0.23 15.78 -4.88
N ALA A 111 -0.40 14.62 -4.68
CA ALA A 111 -1.60 14.49 -3.87
C ALA A 111 -1.34 14.87 -2.41
N ILE A 112 -0.24 14.42 -1.80
CA ILE A 112 0.17 14.82 -0.44
C ILE A 112 0.20 16.34 -0.33
N TYR A 113 0.87 17.02 -1.27
CA TYR A 113 0.93 18.49 -1.27
C TYR A 113 -0.46 19.12 -1.40
N LEU A 114 -1.25 18.73 -2.39
CA LEU A 114 -2.56 19.32 -2.66
C LEU A 114 -3.55 19.13 -1.50
N LEU A 115 -3.53 17.96 -0.87
CA LEU A 115 -4.42 17.63 0.24
C LEU A 115 -4.04 18.37 1.53
N LEU A 116 -2.74 18.53 1.80
CA LEU A 116 -2.25 19.12 3.06
C LEU A 116 -2.06 20.64 2.99
N ARG A 117 -1.80 21.23 1.81
CA ARG A 117 -1.46 22.67 1.66
C ARG A 117 -2.51 23.62 2.22
N ARG A 118 -3.80 23.23 2.20
CA ARG A 118 -4.89 24.03 2.74
C ARG A 118 -4.85 24.12 4.27
N LYS A 119 -4.26 23.12 4.93
CA LYS A 119 -4.10 23.09 6.40
C LYS A 119 -2.78 23.74 6.82
N ASN A 120 -1.67 23.36 6.18
CA ASN A 120 -0.36 23.95 6.39
C ASN A 120 0.56 23.66 5.21
N GLN A 121 0.98 24.72 4.52
CA GLN A 121 1.78 24.60 3.30
C GLN A 121 3.20 24.06 3.55
N ASN A 122 3.83 24.44 4.67
CA ASN A 122 5.18 23.97 5.00
C ASN A 122 5.19 22.47 5.29
N ILE A 123 4.18 21.99 6.02
CA ILE A 123 4.02 20.54 6.27
C ILE A 123 3.70 19.80 4.97
N ALA A 124 2.90 20.39 4.09
CA ALA A 124 2.64 19.81 2.79
C ALA A 124 3.90 19.63 1.96
N LEU A 125 4.78 20.64 1.92
CA LEU A 125 6.09 20.59 1.26
C LEU A 125 7.00 19.54 1.91
N LEU A 126 7.08 19.52 3.25
CA LEU A 126 7.89 18.54 3.98
C LEU A 126 7.43 17.10 3.69
N CYS A 127 6.12 16.82 3.85
CA CYS A 127 5.60 15.47 3.63
C CYS A 127 5.73 15.02 2.17
N SER A 128 5.54 15.93 1.20
CA SER A 128 5.76 15.63 -0.23
C SER A 128 7.23 15.35 -0.52
N GLY A 129 8.14 16.14 0.05
CA GLY A 129 9.58 15.94 -0.06
C GLY A 129 10.02 14.61 0.55
N LEU A 130 9.55 14.28 1.75
CA LEU A 130 9.85 13.01 2.41
C LEU A 130 9.36 11.80 1.59
N TRP A 131 8.18 11.88 0.96
CA TRP A 131 7.70 10.82 0.07
C TRP A 131 8.50 10.78 -1.23
N ALA A 132 8.86 11.93 -1.80
CA ALA A 132 9.63 12.02 -3.05
C ALA A 132 10.98 11.28 -2.97
N VAL A 133 11.66 11.38 -1.82
CA VAL A 133 12.97 10.75 -1.59
C VAL A 133 12.87 9.42 -0.82
N ASN A 134 11.66 8.92 -0.53
CA ASN A 134 11.49 7.71 0.25
C ASN A 134 12.10 6.50 -0.48
N PRO A 135 13.12 5.82 0.10
CA PRO A 135 13.82 4.75 -0.58
C PRO A 135 12.89 3.56 -0.86
N SER A 136 11.98 3.24 0.05
CA SER A 136 11.02 2.14 -0.14
C SER A 136 10.03 2.45 -1.27
N ALA A 137 9.57 3.72 -1.41
CA ALA A 137 8.65 4.11 -2.48
C ALA A 137 9.34 4.05 -3.85
N VAL A 138 10.54 4.63 -3.97
CA VAL A 138 11.34 4.56 -5.20
C VAL A 138 11.65 3.12 -5.58
N PHE A 139 12.03 2.30 -4.60
CA PHE A 139 12.37 0.90 -4.84
C PHE A 139 11.16 0.08 -5.29
N ASN A 140 10.03 0.22 -4.61
CA ASN A 140 8.79 -0.49 -4.92
C ASN A 140 8.25 -0.13 -6.32
N SER A 141 8.12 1.18 -6.62
CA SER A 141 7.52 1.66 -7.87
C SER A 141 8.43 1.50 -9.08
N SER A 142 9.74 1.77 -8.92
CA SER A 142 10.65 2.00 -10.04
C SER A 142 11.68 0.89 -10.22
N PHE A 143 12.34 0.43 -9.16
CA PHE A 143 13.22 -0.72 -9.27
C PHE A 143 12.43 -2.00 -9.54
N TRP A 144 11.45 -2.28 -8.70
CA TRP A 144 10.65 -3.49 -8.80
C TRP A 144 9.51 -3.39 -9.83
N GLY A 145 8.84 -2.24 -9.90
CA GLY A 145 7.65 -2.06 -10.76
C GLY A 145 6.37 -2.62 -10.16
N GLN A 146 6.26 -2.61 -8.82
CA GLN A 146 5.11 -3.14 -8.09
C GLN A 146 3.89 -2.21 -8.17
N THR A 147 2.71 -2.82 -8.21
CA THR A 147 1.42 -2.11 -8.23
C THR A 147 1.03 -1.48 -6.90
N ASP A 148 1.82 -1.70 -5.84
CA ASP A 148 1.53 -1.16 -4.51
C ASP A 148 1.44 0.37 -4.49
N SER A 149 2.25 1.07 -5.30
CA SER A 149 2.19 2.53 -5.42
C SER A 149 0.87 3.02 -6.02
N VAL A 150 0.28 2.27 -6.97
CA VAL A 150 -1.05 2.57 -7.52
C VAL A 150 -2.12 2.40 -6.44
N MET A 151 -2.08 1.31 -5.70
CA MET A 151 -2.99 1.05 -4.58
C MET A 151 -2.86 2.11 -3.49
N VAL A 152 -1.63 2.47 -3.10
CA VAL A 152 -1.35 3.46 -2.03
C VAL A 152 -1.86 4.85 -2.41
N PHE A 153 -1.78 5.26 -3.68
CA PHE A 153 -2.37 6.51 -4.15
C PHE A 153 -3.88 6.57 -3.86
N PHE A 154 -4.62 5.52 -4.20
CA PHE A 154 -6.06 5.48 -3.93
C PHE A 154 -6.38 5.31 -2.44
N LEU A 155 -5.56 4.59 -1.68
CA LEU A 155 -5.68 4.53 -0.21
C LEU A 155 -5.44 5.89 0.44
N LEU A 156 -4.43 6.65 0.00
CA LEU A 156 -4.19 8.02 0.44
C LEU A 156 -5.45 8.87 0.26
N LEU A 157 -6.00 8.89 -0.95
CA LEU A 157 -7.21 9.67 -1.25
C LEU A 157 -8.41 9.18 -0.44
N ALA A 158 -8.64 7.86 -0.39
CA ALA A 158 -9.75 7.26 0.33
C ALA A 158 -9.72 7.65 1.82
N PHE A 159 -8.59 7.46 2.49
CA PHE A 159 -8.46 7.76 3.91
C PHE A 159 -8.42 9.25 4.21
N PHE A 160 -7.91 10.07 3.29
CA PHE A 160 -7.99 11.52 3.45
C PHE A 160 -9.44 12.02 3.35
N TYR A 161 -10.21 11.58 2.35
CA TYR A 161 -11.64 11.92 2.25
C TYR A 161 -12.46 11.29 3.37
N LEU A 162 -12.07 10.14 3.90
CA LEU A 162 -12.65 9.55 5.10
C LEU A 162 -12.45 10.49 6.31
N TYR A 163 -11.24 11.02 6.51
CA TYR A 163 -10.90 11.99 7.54
C TYR A 163 -11.71 13.28 7.38
N GLU A 164 -11.87 13.78 6.16
CA GLU A 164 -12.71 14.94 5.82
C GLU A 164 -14.23 14.63 5.88
N GLN A 165 -14.61 13.42 6.30
CA GLN A 165 -15.99 12.95 6.44
C GLN A 165 -16.80 12.93 5.12
N ARG A 166 -16.13 12.86 3.98
CA ARG A 166 -16.73 12.63 2.66
C ARG A 166 -16.87 11.13 2.40
N PHE A 167 -17.73 10.47 3.16
CA PHE A 167 -17.77 9.01 3.26
C PHE A 167 -18.06 8.31 1.94
N ILE A 168 -18.99 8.83 1.12
CA ILE A 168 -19.33 8.22 -0.18
C ILE A 168 -18.10 8.26 -1.12
N THR A 169 -17.48 9.44 -1.29
CA THR A 169 -16.26 9.60 -2.10
C THR A 169 -15.13 8.70 -1.58
N ALA A 170 -14.96 8.66 -0.26
CA ALA A 170 -13.97 7.79 0.38
C ALA A 170 -14.21 6.32 0.05
N SER A 171 -15.48 5.86 0.09
CA SER A 171 -15.85 4.47 -0.19
C SER A 171 -15.63 4.08 -1.66
N VAL A 172 -15.93 4.98 -2.60
CA VAL A 172 -15.63 4.76 -4.03
C VAL A 172 -14.12 4.61 -4.22
N LEU A 173 -13.31 5.51 -3.66
CA LEU A 173 -11.84 5.47 -3.78
C LEU A 173 -11.23 4.25 -3.08
N PHE A 174 -11.81 3.82 -1.96
CA PHE A 174 -11.39 2.61 -1.28
C PHE A 174 -11.70 1.35 -2.09
N ALA A 175 -12.88 1.29 -2.72
CA ALA A 175 -13.22 0.22 -3.65
C ALA A 175 -12.28 0.19 -4.87
N VAL A 176 -11.91 1.37 -5.41
CA VAL A 176 -10.91 1.47 -6.48
C VAL A 176 -9.55 0.89 -6.03
N ALA A 177 -9.09 1.20 -4.81
CA ALA A 177 -7.88 0.60 -4.27
C ALA A 177 -7.97 -0.94 -4.21
N GLY A 178 -9.13 -1.48 -3.78
CA GLY A 178 -9.41 -2.93 -3.76
C GLY A 178 -9.41 -3.57 -5.13
N LEU A 179 -9.88 -2.85 -6.13
CA LEU A 179 -9.94 -3.28 -7.54
C LEU A 179 -8.56 -3.21 -8.23
N ILE A 180 -7.59 -2.50 -7.68
CA ILE A 180 -6.18 -2.54 -8.11
C ILE A 180 -5.47 -3.71 -7.46
N LYS A 181 -5.61 -3.85 -6.12
CA LYS A 181 -4.90 -4.87 -5.36
C LYS A 181 -5.68 -5.25 -4.10
N TYR A 182 -5.95 -6.54 -3.90
CA TYR A 182 -6.79 -7.03 -2.81
C TYR A 182 -6.23 -6.73 -1.40
N GLN A 183 -4.92 -6.49 -1.26
CA GLN A 183 -4.29 -6.13 0.02
C GLN A 183 -4.87 -4.86 0.65
N SER A 184 -5.47 -3.96 -0.13
CA SER A 184 -6.18 -2.80 0.41
C SER A 184 -7.35 -3.19 1.32
N LEU A 185 -7.93 -4.39 1.12
CA LEU A 185 -9.06 -4.88 1.93
C LEU A 185 -8.67 -5.16 3.38
N PHE A 186 -7.38 -5.30 3.69
CA PHE A 186 -6.90 -5.38 5.08
C PHE A 186 -7.27 -4.14 5.91
N PHE A 187 -7.50 -3.01 5.27
CA PHE A 187 -7.92 -1.78 5.93
C PHE A 187 -9.43 -1.67 6.14
N THR A 188 -10.24 -2.59 5.59
CA THR A 188 -11.72 -2.54 5.65
C THR A 188 -12.26 -2.42 7.08
N PRO A 189 -11.76 -3.15 8.08
CA PRO A 189 -12.29 -3.04 9.45
C PRO A 189 -12.16 -1.61 10.00
N VAL A 190 -11.00 -0.99 9.85
CA VAL A 190 -10.76 0.39 10.30
C VAL A 190 -11.61 1.38 9.52
N PHE A 191 -11.73 1.19 8.20
CA PHE A 191 -12.53 2.06 7.33
C PHE A 191 -13.99 2.10 7.77
N LEU A 192 -14.60 0.93 7.98
CA LEU A 192 -15.99 0.80 8.41
C LEU A 192 -16.22 1.28 9.84
N LEU A 193 -15.32 0.91 10.77
CA LEU A 193 -15.37 1.37 12.16
C LEU A 193 -15.29 2.89 12.26
N TYR A 194 -14.44 3.53 11.44
CA TYR A 194 -14.34 4.99 11.45
C TYR A 194 -15.67 5.65 11.02
N ILE A 195 -16.30 5.19 9.94
CA ILE A 195 -17.61 5.71 9.49
C ILE A 195 -18.63 5.56 10.62
N TRP A 196 -18.71 4.37 11.22
CA TRP A 196 -19.67 4.05 12.26
C TRP A 196 -19.48 4.91 13.51
N PHE A 197 -18.29 4.93 14.09
CA PHE A 197 -18.04 5.68 15.33
C PHE A 197 -18.05 7.19 15.14
N LYS A 198 -17.76 7.68 13.93
CA LYS A 198 -17.77 9.13 13.63
C LYS A 198 -19.16 9.71 13.47
N LYS A 199 -20.09 8.98 12.88
CA LYS A 199 -21.44 9.48 12.56
C LYS A 199 -22.54 8.82 13.36
N LYS A 200 -22.40 7.53 13.69
CA LYS A 200 -23.47 6.72 14.33
C LYS A 200 -24.80 6.79 13.56
N ASP A 201 -24.74 6.90 12.23
CA ASP A 201 -25.88 7.02 11.33
C ASP A 201 -25.86 5.85 10.33
N ILE A 202 -26.85 4.96 10.48
CA ILE A 202 -26.98 3.77 9.64
C ILE A 202 -27.20 4.11 8.16
N LYS A 203 -27.89 5.22 7.86
CA LYS A 203 -28.15 5.61 6.47
C LYS A 203 -26.86 6.01 5.75
N ILE A 204 -25.99 6.78 6.44
CA ILE A 204 -24.67 7.15 5.90
C ILE A 204 -23.81 5.91 5.74
N PHE A 205 -23.80 5.01 6.72
CA PHE A 205 -23.06 3.75 6.67
C PHE A 205 -23.49 2.90 5.46
N LEU A 206 -24.81 2.65 5.30
CA LEU A 206 -25.34 1.87 4.19
C LEU A 206 -25.10 2.53 2.83
N LYS A 207 -25.23 3.87 2.70
CA LYS A 207 -24.88 4.59 1.47
C LYS A 207 -23.41 4.45 1.11
N SER A 208 -22.53 4.45 2.10
CA SER A 208 -21.08 4.27 1.90
C SER A 208 -20.76 2.86 1.41
N VAL A 209 -21.34 1.84 2.03
CA VAL A 209 -21.20 0.44 1.61
C VAL A 209 -21.77 0.24 0.20
N LEU A 210 -22.95 0.78 -0.07
CA LEU A 210 -23.58 0.70 -1.39
C LEU A 210 -22.72 1.37 -2.48
N ALA A 211 -22.12 2.54 -2.20
CA ALA A 211 -21.24 3.23 -3.14
C ALA A 211 -20.01 2.36 -3.49
N ALA A 212 -19.39 1.71 -2.50
CA ALA A 212 -18.31 0.77 -2.75
C ALA A 212 -18.78 -0.44 -3.57
N ALA A 213 -19.92 -1.05 -3.22
CA ALA A 213 -20.46 -2.21 -3.92
C ALA A 213 -20.79 -1.89 -5.38
N VAL A 214 -21.41 -0.74 -5.66
CA VAL A 214 -21.70 -0.28 -7.03
C VAL A 214 -20.41 -0.07 -7.81
N THR A 215 -19.38 0.53 -7.20
CA THR A 215 -18.07 0.71 -7.86
C THR A 215 -17.46 -0.64 -8.25
N VAL A 216 -17.48 -1.61 -7.34
CA VAL A 216 -17.00 -2.98 -7.62
C VAL A 216 -17.82 -3.62 -8.74
N ALA A 217 -19.16 -3.54 -8.68
CA ALA A 217 -20.04 -4.15 -9.67
C ALA A 217 -19.82 -3.55 -11.08
N VAL A 218 -19.70 -2.23 -11.19
CA VAL A 218 -19.45 -1.53 -12.47
C VAL A 218 -18.16 -2.01 -13.13
N VAL A 219 -17.10 -2.21 -12.34
CA VAL A 219 -15.80 -2.65 -12.88
C VAL A 219 -15.79 -4.14 -13.20
N PHE A 220 -16.40 -5.00 -12.35
CA PHE A 220 -16.41 -6.45 -12.58
C PHE A 220 -17.36 -6.89 -13.67
N LEU A 221 -18.49 -6.21 -13.86
CA LEU A 221 -19.55 -6.62 -14.76
C LEU A 221 -19.08 -6.92 -16.20
N PRO A 222 -18.28 -6.07 -16.86
CA PRO A 222 -17.77 -6.38 -18.21
C PRO A 222 -16.91 -7.65 -18.23
N PHE A 223 -16.12 -7.90 -17.19
CA PHE A 223 -15.26 -9.09 -17.09
C PHE A 223 -16.08 -10.36 -16.77
N MET A 224 -17.11 -10.25 -15.95
CA MET A 224 -18.04 -11.37 -15.68
C MET A 224 -18.77 -11.80 -16.96
N ILE A 225 -19.27 -10.83 -17.74
CA ILE A 225 -19.91 -11.09 -19.04
C ILE A 225 -18.88 -11.67 -20.02
N GLY A 226 -17.72 -11.02 -20.17
CA GLY A 226 -16.69 -11.45 -21.12
C GLY A 226 -16.09 -12.82 -20.80
N SER A 227 -15.94 -13.17 -19.52
CA SER A 227 -15.47 -14.49 -19.10
C SER A 227 -16.57 -15.55 -19.10
N GLY A 228 -17.86 -15.16 -19.07
CA GLY A 228 -18.99 -16.06 -18.87
C GLY A 228 -19.06 -16.64 -17.44
N ASN A 229 -18.41 -15.98 -16.48
CA ASN A 229 -18.34 -16.44 -15.10
C ASN A 229 -19.04 -15.43 -14.15
N PRO A 230 -20.27 -15.72 -13.70
CA PRO A 230 -21.00 -14.86 -12.78
C PRO A 230 -20.43 -14.82 -11.36
N LEU A 231 -19.54 -15.77 -11.00
CA LEU A 231 -18.86 -15.84 -9.70
C LEU A 231 -17.44 -15.28 -9.73
N LEU A 232 -17.02 -14.67 -10.83
CA LEU A 232 -15.65 -14.17 -11.05
C LEU A 232 -15.12 -13.35 -9.87
N PHE A 233 -15.96 -12.52 -9.25
CA PHE A 233 -15.57 -11.74 -8.07
C PHE A 233 -15.05 -12.65 -6.94
N PHE A 234 -15.75 -13.72 -6.65
CA PHE A 234 -15.35 -14.65 -5.59
C PHE A 234 -14.10 -15.44 -5.97
N ASP A 235 -13.97 -15.86 -7.21
CA ASP A 235 -12.79 -16.57 -7.69
C ASP A 235 -11.53 -15.70 -7.59
N VAL A 236 -11.61 -14.43 -7.98
CA VAL A 236 -10.47 -13.50 -7.93
C VAL A 236 -10.05 -13.18 -6.49
N TYR A 237 -11.00 -12.96 -5.57
CA TYR A 237 -10.64 -12.55 -4.21
C TYR A 237 -10.39 -13.71 -3.23
N PHE A 238 -10.97 -14.87 -3.47
CA PHE A 238 -10.88 -16.02 -2.57
C PHE A 238 -10.17 -17.22 -3.18
N GLY A 239 -10.10 -17.34 -4.51
CA GLY A 239 -9.42 -18.44 -5.20
C GLY A 239 -7.93 -18.55 -4.86
N GLY A 240 -7.24 -17.42 -4.74
CA GLY A 240 -5.83 -17.35 -4.36
C GLY A 240 -5.51 -17.68 -2.90
N ALA A 241 -6.54 -17.75 -2.02
CA ALA A 241 -6.33 -17.97 -0.59
C ALA A 241 -5.66 -19.34 -0.26
N GLY A 242 -5.71 -20.28 -1.20
CA GLY A 242 -5.08 -21.60 -1.09
C GLY A 242 -3.67 -21.72 -1.67
N THR A 243 -3.18 -20.73 -2.40
CA THR A 243 -1.97 -20.84 -3.25
C THR A 243 -0.68 -20.77 -2.41
N TYR A 244 -0.61 -19.86 -1.46
CA TYR A 244 0.60 -19.60 -0.68
C TYR A 244 0.45 -20.02 0.77
N LYS A 245 0.42 -21.33 1.05
CA LYS A 245 0.19 -21.90 2.41
C LYS A 245 1.48 -21.94 3.24
N TYR A 246 2.13 -20.78 3.43
CA TYR A 246 3.37 -20.65 4.18
C TYR A 246 3.21 -19.72 5.38
N CYS A 247 4.02 -19.91 6.42
CA CYS A 247 4.03 -19.05 7.60
C CYS A 247 4.35 -17.60 7.23
N THR A 248 5.36 -17.40 6.38
CA THR A 248 5.70 -16.11 5.78
C THR A 248 6.45 -16.32 4.46
N LEU A 249 6.34 -15.35 3.56
CA LEU A 249 6.97 -15.34 2.25
C LEU A 249 7.90 -14.11 2.17
N ASN A 250 9.09 -14.27 2.77
CA ASN A 250 10.11 -13.23 2.86
C ASN A 250 9.70 -11.95 3.61
N ALA A 251 8.56 -11.95 4.31
CA ALA A 251 8.15 -10.79 5.11
C ALA A 251 8.89 -10.74 6.44
N CYS A 252 9.45 -9.57 6.79
CA CYS A 252 10.16 -9.34 8.05
C CYS A 252 9.18 -9.21 9.23
N ASN A 253 8.58 -10.32 9.64
CA ASN A 253 7.56 -10.43 10.66
C ASN A 253 7.92 -11.44 11.78
N THR A 254 6.97 -11.74 12.66
CA THR A 254 7.18 -12.68 13.77
C THR A 254 7.56 -14.08 13.31
N TYR A 255 6.98 -14.55 12.20
CA TYR A 255 7.27 -15.89 11.68
C TYR A 255 8.70 -15.97 11.10
N ALA A 256 9.14 -14.92 10.40
CA ALA A 256 10.52 -14.86 9.90
C ALA A 256 11.53 -14.81 11.05
N LEU A 257 11.24 -14.07 12.15
CA LEU A 257 12.09 -14.06 13.34
C LEU A 257 12.24 -15.46 13.96
N LEU A 258 11.20 -16.28 13.88
CA LEU A 258 11.21 -17.65 14.39
C LEU A 258 11.83 -18.66 13.40
N GLY A 259 12.42 -18.21 12.29
CA GLY A 259 13.01 -19.10 11.27
C GLY A 259 11.98 -19.88 10.44
N LEU A 260 10.73 -19.38 10.36
CA LEU A 260 9.64 -20.05 9.67
C LEU A 260 9.41 -19.49 8.25
N ASN A 261 10.41 -18.80 7.68
CA ASN A 261 10.35 -18.33 6.29
C ASN A 261 10.22 -19.53 5.33
N TRP A 262 9.23 -19.48 4.43
CA TRP A 262 8.87 -20.55 3.49
C TRP A 262 8.56 -21.91 4.15
N LYS A 263 8.25 -21.94 5.44
CA LYS A 263 7.74 -23.14 6.08
C LYS A 263 6.21 -23.20 5.93
N PRO A 264 5.63 -24.38 5.68
CA PRO A 264 4.18 -24.53 5.57
C PRO A 264 3.45 -23.98 6.79
N ASP A 265 2.30 -23.35 6.61
CA ASP A 265 1.44 -22.84 7.69
C ASP A 265 0.55 -23.94 8.31
N SER A 266 0.79 -25.21 7.97
CA SER A 266 0.23 -26.41 8.60
C SER A 266 0.70 -26.55 10.07
N GLY A 267 0.15 -27.51 10.80
CA GLY A 267 0.54 -27.76 12.19
C GLY A 267 0.10 -26.68 13.19
N GLY A 268 -0.93 -25.89 12.83
CA GLY A 268 -1.54 -24.91 13.74
C GLY A 268 -1.10 -23.46 13.51
N TYR A 269 -0.03 -23.18 12.74
CA TYR A 269 0.45 -21.81 12.49
C TYR A 269 -0.61 -20.94 11.80
N GLY A 270 -1.35 -21.47 10.82
CA GLY A 270 -2.44 -20.76 10.16
C GLY A 270 -3.56 -20.39 11.15
N ILE A 271 -3.88 -21.27 12.09
CA ILE A 271 -4.88 -21.01 13.15
C ILE A 271 -4.35 -19.94 14.10
N ILE A 272 -3.08 -20.03 14.53
CA ILE A 272 -2.45 -19.02 15.40
C ILE A 272 -2.49 -17.65 14.71
N GLY A 273 -2.14 -17.56 13.43
CA GLY A 273 -2.21 -16.32 12.65
C GLY A 273 -3.63 -15.75 12.61
N LEU A 274 -4.64 -16.59 12.35
CA LEU A 274 -6.04 -16.16 12.32
C LEU A 274 -6.51 -15.66 13.70
N VAL A 275 -6.20 -16.37 14.77
CA VAL A 275 -6.58 -16.00 16.15
C VAL A 275 -5.91 -14.69 16.56
N THR A 276 -4.63 -14.50 16.25
CA THR A 276 -3.92 -13.25 16.59
C THR A 276 -4.45 -12.05 15.82
N VAL A 277 -4.82 -12.21 14.55
CA VAL A 277 -5.50 -11.18 13.77
C VAL A 277 -6.88 -10.87 14.35
N ALA A 278 -7.65 -11.88 14.74
CA ALA A 278 -8.95 -11.68 15.40
C ALA A 278 -8.81 -10.89 16.71
N ILE A 279 -7.81 -11.20 17.54
CA ILE A 279 -7.49 -10.45 18.77
C ILE A 279 -7.14 -9.00 18.43
N ALA A 280 -6.34 -8.75 17.38
CA ALA A 280 -5.99 -7.41 16.94
C ALA A 280 -7.23 -6.61 16.49
N LEU A 281 -8.16 -7.24 15.78
CA LEU A 281 -9.43 -6.61 15.36
C LEU A 281 -10.30 -6.23 16.57
N VAL A 282 -10.42 -7.12 17.57
CA VAL A 282 -11.13 -6.81 18.83
C VAL A 282 -10.46 -5.66 19.58
N PHE A 283 -9.13 -5.66 19.64
CA PHE A 283 -8.36 -4.58 20.26
C PHE A 283 -8.59 -3.24 19.58
N ILE A 284 -8.56 -3.20 18.25
CA ILE A 284 -8.83 -1.99 17.46
C ILE A 284 -10.27 -1.51 17.68
N PHE A 285 -11.24 -2.41 17.68
CA PHE A 285 -12.63 -2.07 18.00
C PHE A 285 -12.75 -1.41 19.38
N ILE A 286 -12.11 -1.97 20.42
CA ILE A 286 -12.12 -1.43 21.77
C ILE A 286 -11.47 -0.02 21.80
N ILE A 287 -10.34 0.16 21.11
CA ILE A 287 -9.66 1.45 21.03
C ILE A 287 -10.57 2.48 20.34
N PHE A 288 -11.19 2.14 19.21
CA PHE A 288 -12.10 3.04 18.51
C PHE A 288 -13.32 3.43 19.38
N LYS A 289 -13.88 2.44 20.13
CA LYS A 289 -14.99 2.68 21.05
C LYS A 289 -14.61 3.61 22.21
N LYS A 290 -13.39 3.51 22.73
CA LYS A 290 -12.87 4.32 23.83
C LYS A 290 -12.17 5.59 23.39
N SER A 291 -11.99 5.78 22.07
CA SER A 291 -11.21 6.90 21.55
C SER A 291 -11.84 8.24 21.83
N ARG A 292 -11.02 9.14 22.36
CA ARG A 292 -11.35 10.58 22.49
C ARG A 292 -11.03 11.37 21.21
N HIS A 293 -10.12 10.81 20.39
CA HIS A 293 -9.68 11.42 19.14
C HIS A 293 -9.58 10.40 18.01
N LEU A 294 -10.67 10.21 17.25
CA LEU A 294 -10.69 9.29 16.11
C LEU A 294 -9.82 9.80 14.97
N CYS A 295 -8.80 9.02 14.61
CA CYS A 295 -7.89 9.28 13.50
C CYS A 295 -7.85 8.04 12.57
N PRO A 296 -8.38 8.11 11.33
CA PRO A 296 -8.41 6.95 10.45
C PRO A 296 -7.01 6.53 10.00
N PHE A 297 -6.07 7.47 9.91
CA PHE A 297 -4.68 7.18 9.55
C PHE A 297 -3.98 6.34 10.63
N ALA A 298 -4.18 6.71 11.89
CA ALA A 298 -3.65 5.96 13.03
C ALA A 298 -4.25 4.54 13.09
N GLY A 299 -5.54 4.42 12.81
CA GLY A 299 -6.20 3.11 12.69
C GLY A 299 -5.64 2.28 11.54
N GLY A 300 -5.44 2.89 10.35
CA GLY A 300 -4.85 2.23 9.19
C GLY A 300 -3.41 1.77 9.45
N LEU A 301 -2.61 2.61 10.10
CA LEU A 301 -1.25 2.25 10.53
C LEU A 301 -1.27 1.02 11.45
N LEU A 302 -2.11 1.03 12.48
CA LEU A 302 -2.17 -0.02 13.49
C LEU A 302 -2.66 -1.35 12.91
N ILE A 303 -3.78 -1.36 12.15
CA ILE A 303 -4.35 -2.60 11.62
C ILE A 303 -3.38 -3.31 10.69
N MET A 304 -2.77 -2.57 9.76
CA MET A 304 -1.89 -3.20 8.77
C MET A 304 -0.60 -3.70 9.42
N GLN A 305 -0.05 -2.98 10.41
CA GLN A 305 1.09 -3.48 11.16
C GLN A 305 0.75 -4.74 11.96
N CYS A 306 -0.43 -4.81 12.59
CA CYS A 306 -0.88 -6.03 13.29
C CYS A 306 -1.02 -7.21 12.32
N ILE A 307 -1.67 -7.00 11.16
CA ILE A 307 -1.83 -8.06 10.16
C ILE A 307 -0.46 -8.50 9.65
N PHE A 308 0.42 -7.57 9.29
CA PHE A 308 1.75 -7.90 8.78
C PHE A 308 2.59 -8.70 9.78
N MET A 309 2.50 -8.34 11.07
CA MET A 309 3.27 -9.01 12.14
C MET A 309 2.75 -10.40 12.45
N PHE A 310 1.44 -10.62 12.45
CA PHE A 310 0.83 -11.79 13.06
C PHE A 310 0.06 -12.71 12.10
N ALA A 311 -0.32 -12.23 10.90
CA ALA A 311 -0.94 -13.10 9.91
C ALA A 311 0.11 -13.95 9.21
N THR A 312 -0.27 -15.18 8.86
CA THR A 312 0.50 -16.01 7.92
C THR A 312 0.35 -15.50 6.47
N ARG A 313 1.15 -16.01 5.55
CA ARG A 313 1.08 -15.72 4.10
C ARG A 313 1.39 -14.27 3.75
N MET A 314 2.16 -13.57 4.60
CA MET A 314 2.59 -12.20 4.33
C MET A 314 3.81 -12.18 3.43
N HIS A 315 3.77 -11.26 2.44
CA HIS A 315 4.90 -10.96 1.57
C HIS A 315 5.66 -9.72 2.06
N GLU A 316 6.92 -9.63 1.71
CA GLU A 316 7.89 -8.59 2.06
C GLU A 316 7.41 -7.16 1.79
N ARG A 317 6.57 -6.95 0.77
CA ARG A 317 6.07 -5.64 0.32
C ARG A 317 4.76 -5.21 0.96
N TYR A 318 4.04 -6.10 1.64
CA TYR A 318 2.70 -5.79 2.16
C TYR A 318 2.72 -4.70 3.24
N GLN A 319 3.86 -4.50 3.91
CA GLN A 319 4.02 -3.38 4.86
C GLN A 319 4.16 -2.01 4.17
N PHE A 320 4.39 -1.95 2.86
CA PHE A 320 4.62 -0.69 2.15
C PHE A 320 3.49 0.35 2.36
N ALA A 321 2.23 -0.09 2.36
CA ALA A 321 1.10 0.80 2.53
C ALA A 321 1.06 1.54 3.89
N VAL A 322 1.74 1.05 4.95
CA VAL A 322 1.73 1.74 6.25
C VAL A 322 2.50 3.05 6.24
N LEU A 323 3.43 3.22 5.30
CA LEU A 323 4.27 4.42 5.19
C LEU A 323 3.44 5.68 5.02
N ILE A 324 2.44 5.63 4.12
CA ILE A 324 1.57 6.79 3.90
C ILE A 324 0.75 7.13 5.15
N PHE A 325 0.32 6.13 5.91
CA PHE A 325 -0.45 6.34 7.13
C PHE A 325 0.38 6.96 8.24
N ALA A 326 1.64 6.53 8.44
CA ALA A 326 2.55 7.13 9.41
C ALA A 326 2.82 8.61 9.07
N LEU A 327 3.05 8.92 7.79
CA LEU A 327 3.28 10.28 7.31
C LEU A 327 2.05 11.18 7.51
N LEU A 328 0.84 10.67 7.24
CA LEU A 328 -0.41 11.41 7.45
C LEU A 328 -0.74 11.58 8.95
N CYS A 329 -0.39 10.62 9.80
CA CYS A 329 -0.48 10.79 11.26
C CYS A 329 0.36 11.98 11.72
N TYR A 330 1.60 12.10 11.25
CA TYR A 330 2.41 13.29 11.52
C TYR A 330 1.77 14.55 10.97
N ALA A 331 1.36 14.54 9.70
CA ALA A 331 0.80 15.72 9.03
C ALA A 331 -0.42 16.31 9.74
N VAL A 332 -1.25 15.46 10.35
CA VAL A 332 -2.51 15.87 11.00
C VAL A 332 -2.33 16.21 12.47
N ASN A 333 -1.53 15.41 13.20
CA ASN A 333 -1.40 15.52 14.65
C ASN A 333 -0.15 16.31 15.12
N ARG A 334 0.79 16.60 14.19
CA ARG A 334 2.07 17.30 14.48
C ARG A 334 3.00 16.59 15.47
N ASN A 335 2.71 15.36 15.81
CA ASN A 335 3.55 14.57 16.70
C ASN A 335 4.74 14.01 15.91
N THR A 336 5.94 14.52 16.21
CA THR A 336 7.20 14.13 15.53
C THR A 336 7.57 12.67 15.72
N ALA A 337 7.05 11.98 16.75
CA ALA A 337 7.24 10.56 16.92
C ALA A 337 6.75 9.75 15.70
N PHE A 338 5.71 10.22 14.99
CA PHE A 338 5.27 9.61 13.74
C PHE A 338 6.24 9.79 12.57
N LEU A 339 7.09 10.82 12.58
CA LEU A 339 8.21 10.93 11.62
C LEU A 339 9.26 9.84 11.89
N GLY A 340 9.57 9.60 13.17
CA GLY A 340 10.44 8.49 13.56
C GLY A 340 9.89 7.14 13.12
N VAL A 341 8.57 6.90 13.31
CA VAL A 341 7.88 5.70 12.83
C VAL A 341 7.94 5.62 11.29
N PHE A 342 7.64 6.71 10.57
CA PHE A 342 7.74 6.77 9.12
C PHE A 342 9.14 6.43 8.61
N SER A 343 10.18 7.04 9.21
CA SER A 343 11.57 6.80 8.81
C SER A 343 12.01 5.37 9.10
N GLY A 344 11.69 4.84 10.29
CA GLY A 344 12.01 3.47 10.65
C GLY A 344 11.32 2.45 9.75
N LEU A 345 10.02 2.61 9.50
CA LEU A 345 9.26 1.77 8.58
C LEU A 345 9.79 1.87 7.15
N SER A 346 10.17 3.07 6.69
CA SER A 346 10.75 3.27 5.36
C SER A 346 12.05 2.49 5.18
N ILE A 347 12.94 2.54 6.17
CA ILE A 347 14.21 1.80 6.13
C ILE A 347 13.96 0.30 6.17
N ILE A 348 13.13 -0.19 7.10
CA ILE A 348 12.85 -1.62 7.27
C ILE A 348 12.17 -2.18 6.02
N THR A 349 11.16 -1.50 5.48
CA THR A 349 10.47 -1.95 4.27
C THR A 349 11.41 -1.94 3.07
N PHE A 350 12.27 -0.92 2.93
CA PHE A 350 13.29 -0.88 1.89
C PHE A 350 14.27 -2.06 2.02
N LEU A 351 14.82 -2.28 3.22
CA LEU A 351 15.75 -3.38 3.46
C LEU A 351 15.13 -4.74 3.18
N ASN A 352 13.87 -4.94 3.55
CA ASN A 352 13.17 -6.20 3.29
C ASN A 352 12.98 -6.45 1.78
N GLN A 353 12.56 -5.42 1.03
CA GLN A 353 12.41 -5.49 -0.42
C GLN A 353 13.76 -5.68 -1.13
N ALA A 354 14.79 -4.95 -0.71
CA ALA A 354 16.13 -5.03 -1.27
C ALA A 354 16.77 -6.40 -0.99
N LEU A 355 16.61 -6.92 0.23
CA LEU A 355 17.09 -8.25 0.61
C LEU A 355 16.53 -9.32 -0.33
N LEU A 356 15.22 -9.27 -0.63
CA LEU A 356 14.59 -10.18 -1.57
C LEU A 356 15.18 -10.01 -2.98
N LEU A 357 15.16 -8.80 -3.55
CA LEU A 357 15.52 -8.59 -4.94
C LEU A 357 17.00 -8.88 -5.25
N PHE A 358 17.90 -8.63 -4.28
CA PHE A 358 19.32 -8.75 -4.52
C PHE A 358 19.96 -10.03 -3.94
N MET A 359 19.30 -10.66 -2.96
CA MET A 359 19.93 -11.75 -2.21
C MET A 359 19.15 -13.06 -2.22
N TRP A 360 17.91 -13.06 -2.68
CA TRP A 360 17.09 -14.26 -2.72
C TRP A 360 16.87 -14.76 -4.15
N HIS A 361 17.11 -16.04 -4.39
CA HIS A 361 16.86 -16.65 -5.69
C HIS A 361 15.70 -17.66 -5.63
N SER A 362 15.75 -18.56 -4.65
CA SER A 362 14.69 -19.54 -4.38
C SER A 362 14.83 -20.08 -2.96
N PRO A 363 13.77 -20.73 -2.39
CA PRO A 363 13.87 -21.38 -1.10
C PRO A 363 14.95 -22.46 -1.04
N GLU A 364 15.26 -23.10 -2.18
CA GLU A 364 16.22 -24.20 -2.29
C GLU A 364 17.65 -23.71 -2.56
N ASN A 365 17.79 -22.56 -3.24
CA ASN A 365 19.08 -21.97 -3.62
C ASN A 365 19.10 -20.46 -3.36
N PRO A 366 19.27 -20.00 -2.13
CA PRO A 366 19.46 -18.58 -1.84
C PRO A 366 20.81 -18.13 -2.42
N ILE A 367 20.85 -16.92 -3.01
CA ILE A 367 22.10 -16.32 -3.54
C ILE A 367 23.14 -16.17 -2.43
N PHE A 368 22.70 -15.93 -1.19
CA PHE A 368 23.53 -15.78 0.00
C PHE A 368 23.14 -16.75 1.09
N ASN A 369 24.12 -17.48 1.65
CA ASN A 369 23.93 -18.41 2.76
C ASN A 369 23.38 -17.76 4.04
N TYR A 370 23.42 -16.42 4.14
CA TYR A 370 22.97 -15.66 5.32
C TYR A 370 21.64 -14.93 5.11
N TYR A 371 20.88 -15.27 4.06
CA TYR A 371 19.60 -14.60 3.76
C TYR A 371 18.62 -14.64 4.94
N ASP A 372 18.37 -15.81 5.49
CA ASP A 372 17.41 -15.99 6.59
C ASP A 372 17.89 -15.28 7.87
N GLN A 373 19.19 -15.28 8.17
CA GLN A 373 19.76 -14.56 9.32
C GLN A 373 19.56 -13.04 9.17
N MET A 374 19.79 -12.49 7.98
CA MET A 374 19.52 -11.08 7.69
C MET A 374 18.03 -10.76 7.82
N LEU A 375 17.16 -11.62 7.30
CA LEU A 375 15.72 -11.48 7.41
C LEU A 375 15.27 -11.53 8.89
N MET A 376 15.86 -12.41 9.71
CA MET A 376 15.60 -12.48 11.16
C MET A 376 16.01 -11.19 11.88
N ILE A 377 17.18 -10.61 11.54
CA ILE A 377 17.64 -9.33 12.12
C ILE A 377 16.68 -8.20 11.77
N ILE A 378 16.30 -8.07 10.50
CA ILE A 378 15.34 -7.06 10.04
C ILE A 378 13.98 -7.28 10.73
N SER A 379 13.55 -8.53 10.91
CA SER A 379 12.31 -8.88 11.60
C SER A 379 12.33 -8.47 13.07
N PHE A 380 13.45 -8.68 13.76
CA PHE A 380 13.63 -8.25 15.15
C PHE A 380 13.49 -6.72 15.29
N LEU A 381 14.16 -5.97 14.42
CA LEU A 381 14.07 -4.51 14.40
C LEU A 381 12.63 -4.05 14.07
N ASN A 382 11.95 -4.71 13.14
CA ASN A 382 10.57 -4.41 12.79
C ASN A 382 9.60 -4.65 13.95
N ILE A 383 9.81 -5.69 14.75
CA ILE A 383 9.01 -5.98 15.95
C ILE A 383 9.19 -4.89 17.01
N ILE A 384 10.41 -4.43 17.25
CA ILE A 384 10.67 -3.29 18.15
C ILE A 384 9.93 -2.05 17.67
N LEU A 385 10.03 -1.75 16.37
CA LEU A 385 9.34 -0.61 15.76
C LEU A 385 7.82 -0.75 15.81
N PHE A 386 7.29 -1.96 15.65
CA PHE A 386 5.86 -2.26 15.80
C PHE A 386 5.35 -1.91 17.21
N PHE A 387 6.03 -2.33 18.27
CA PHE A 387 5.63 -2.00 19.64
C PHE A 387 5.73 -0.50 19.92
N TYR A 388 6.80 0.17 19.44
CA TYR A 388 6.96 1.61 19.55
C TYR A 388 5.82 2.36 18.82
N SER A 389 5.56 2.02 17.56
CA SER A 389 4.49 2.59 16.76
C SER A 389 3.11 2.37 17.39
N SER A 390 2.84 1.16 17.85
CA SER A 390 1.57 0.80 18.52
C SER A 390 1.36 1.62 19.80
N LYS A 391 2.39 1.78 20.64
CA LYS A 391 2.33 2.61 21.86
C LYS A 391 1.95 4.05 21.53
N ILE A 392 2.59 4.68 20.51
CA ILE A 392 2.31 6.05 20.10
C ILE A 392 0.89 6.17 19.55
N THR A 393 0.49 5.20 18.71
CA THR A 393 -0.83 5.17 18.09
C THR A 393 -1.94 5.02 19.13
N VAL A 394 -1.79 4.12 20.09
CA VAL A 394 -2.74 3.92 21.19
C VAL A 394 -2.81 5.18 22.07
N LYS A 395 -1.67 5.78 22.40
CA LYS A 395 -1.63 7.04 23.14
C LYS A 395 -2.45 8.13 22.41
N LEU A 396 -2.28 8.28 21.09
CA LEU A 396 -3.03 9.25 20.29
C LEU A 396 -4.56 9.07 20.40
N PHE A 397 -5.05 7.82 20.44
CA PHE A 397 -6.48 7.56 20.59
C PHE A 397 -7.04 7.87 21.97
N LEU A 398 -6.22 7.70 23.02
CA LEU A 398 -6.67 7.76 24.41
C LEU A 398 -6.41 9.12 25.10
N THR A 399 -5.52 9.97 24.55
CA THR A 399 -5.16 11.28 25.12
C THR A 399 -6.13 12.36 24.67
N ASP A 400 -6.45 13.33 25.55
CA ASP A 400 -7.24 14.52 25.23
C ASP A 400 -6.46 15.48 24.33
N LYS A 401 -7.19 16.28 23.53
CA LYS A 401 -6.59 17.21 22.57
C LYS A 401 -5.70 18.30 23.21
N GLU A 402 -5.98 18.67 24.44
CA GLU A 402 -5.28 19.78 25.11
C GLU A 402 -3.84 19.44 25.47
N GLU A 403 -3.52 18.18 25.84
CA GLU A 403 -2.15 17.77 26.15
C GLU A 403 -1.24 17.62 24.92
N THR A 404 -1.78 17.57 23.71
CA THR A 404 -0.99 17.41 22.47
C THR A 404 -0.48 18.73 21.91
N THR A 405 -1.03 19.86 22.32
CA THR A 405 -0.66 21.23 21.84
C THR A 405 0.39 21.93 22.72
N GLU A 406 0.56 21.52 23.97
CA GLU A 406 1.50 22.18 24.89
C GLU A 406 2.99 21.82 24.67
N ASN A 407 3.31 20.82 23.86
CA ASN A 407 4.68 20.40 23.59
C ASN A 407 5.28 20.93 22.26
N VAL A 408 4.72 21.97 21.68
CA VAL A 408 5.36 22.68 20.57
C VAL A 408 6.16 23.85 21.15
N PRO A 409 7.50 23.82 21.16
CA PRO A 409 8.28 24.99 21.54
C PRO A 409 7.88 26.14 20.61
N SER A 410 7.44 27.26 21.17
CA SER A 410 7.27 28.52 20.45
C SER A 410 8.63 28.94 19.90
N VAL A 411 8.86 28.65 18.63
CA VAL A 411 10.00 29.28 17.93
C VAL A 411 9.62 30.73 17.71
N GLN A 412 10.19 31.57 18.52
CA GLN A 412 10.20 33.02 18.33
C GLN A 412 10.94 33.42 17.06
#